data_e6a5227e2eba15375e7a1d2e777786b1
#
_entry.id   e6a5227e2eba15375e7a1d2e777786b1
#
_cell.length_a   1.000
_cell.length_b   1.000
_cell.length_c   1.000
_cell.angle_alpha   90.00
_cell.angle_beta   90.00
_cell.angle_gamma   90.00
#
_symmetry.space_group_name_H-M   'P 1'
#
loop_
_entity.id
_entity.type
_entity.pdbx_description
1 polymer ?
#
loop_
_entity_poly.entity_id
_entity_poly.type
_entity_poly.pdbx_seq_one_letter_code
_entity_poly.pdbx_strand_id
1 'polypeptide(L)'
;LPSQTIHSIESPIGWTAVEGELRQRLQRCDNLLRRKACLSAREEGVQGLRSLARALDVRQGGFECEPALDQAIVALDEALDFTNSAEHNGSLGSTSEIVATHQTDVLRSYDLTNVSPDIAAQHYRAFARDRLIMTTQDHPWGADVLYAIGKSYEFESETDNAAKRASYENAVVFYHAALRINPSQTDAANQLGYMLLHLDRTEEAEQALVHAYQTKPSVTIAQNLMELYRRQGNQSAMSWSANQIASFQTPESNAVPQVQSLSPREFMQISPQIAAGQPAAQSSVQVASTNRTSEPKASFGTSAATTSLAPAPKKPNFATGFFNKMFRK
;
A
#
# COMPACT_ATOMS: atom_id res chain seq x y z
N LEU A 1 -3.44 47.03 -28.68
CA LEU A 1 -2.66 45.85 -28.99
C LEU A 1 -3.44 44.64 -28.50
N PRO A 2 -3.77 43.63 -29.35
CA PRO A 2 -4.48 42.46 -28.91
C PRO A 2 -3.53 41.55 -28.11
N SER A 3 -3.96 41.17 -26.92
CA SER A 3 -3.29 40.18 -26.08
C SER A 3 -3.26 38.85 -26.83
N GLN A 4 -2.10 38.46 -27.30
CA GLN A 4 -1.88 37.10 -27.81
C GLN A 4 -1.97 36.13 -26.64
N THR A 5 -3.06 35.39 -26.58
CA THR A 5 -3.20 34.21 -25.76
C THR A 5 -2.19 33.18 -26.28
N ILE A 6 -1.08 33.02 -25.56
CA ILE A 6 -0.12 31.93 -25.83
C ILE A 6 -0.84 30.64 -25.45
N HIS A 7 -1.49 30.00 -26.42
CA HIS A 7 -1.88 28.63 -26.31
C HIS A 7 -0.58 27.79 -26.21
N SER A 8 -0.26 27.33 -25.02
CA SER A 8 0.76 26.31 -24.82
C SER A 8 0.40 25.11 -25.70
N ILE A 9 1.14 24.92 -26.77
CA ILE A 9 1.03 23.74 -27.63
C ILE A 9 1.59 22.59 -26.80
N GLU A 10 0.70 21.91 -26.05
CA GLU A 10 1.02 20.60 -25.48
C GLU A 10 1.29 19.66 -26.65
N SER A 11 2.57 19.45 -26.96
CA SER A 11 2.95 18.43 -27.92
C SER A 11 2.73 17.04 -27.28
N PRO A 12 1.74 16.25 -27.70
CA PRO A 12 1.47 14.91 -27.15
C PRO A 12 2.69 14.01 -27.24
N ILE A 13 3.57 14.29 -28.21
CA ILE A 13 4.78 13.52 -28.51
C ILE A 13 5.80 13.57 -27.35
N GLY A 14 5.97 14.74 -26.70
CA GLY A 14 6.93 14.90 -25.61
C GLY A 14 6.54 14.09 -24.36
N TRP A 15 5.24 14.06 -24.02
CA TRP A 15 4.76 13.38 -22.83
C TRP A 15 4.83 11.85 -22.97
N THR A 16 4.47 11.29 -24.11
CA THR A 16 4.60 9.87 -24.42
C THR A 16 6.06 9.37 -24.30
N ALA A 17 7.03 10.23 -24.66
CA ALA A 17 8.44 9.91 -24.52
C ALA A 17 8.86 9.80 -23.03
N VAL A 18 8.40 10.74 -22.19
CA VAL A 18 8.64 10.71 -20.74
C VAL A 18 8.03 9.46 -20.10
N GLU A 19 6.79 9.13 -20.42
CA GLU A 19 6.16 7.90 -19.92
C GLU A 19 6.90 6.64 -20.38
N GLY A 20 7.37 6.61 -21.62
CA GLY A 20 8.19 5.51 -22.15
C GLY A 20 9.50 5.36 -21.37
N GLU A 21 10.17 6.47 -21.08
CA GLU A 21 11.39 6.49 -20.26
C GLU A 21 11.11 5.99 -18.84
N LEU A 22 10.07 6.51 -18.17
CA LEU A 22 9.70 6.10 -16.82
C LEU A 22 9.41 4.59 -16.74
N ARG A 23 8.68 4.05 -17.71
CA ARG A 23 8.42 2.60 -17.79
C ARG A 23 9.70 1.79 -17.90
N GLN A 24 10.64 2.23 -18.74
CA GLN A 24 11.94 1.55 -18.87
C GLN A 24 12.75 1.61 -17.58
N ARG A 25 12.75 2.78 -16.89
CA ARG A 25 13.44 2.94 -15.60
C ARG A 25 12.85 2.05 -14.53
N LEU A 26 11.53 1.98 -14.40
CA LEU A 26 10.85 1.09 -13.47
C LEU A 26 11.19 -0.39 -13.74
N GLN A 27 11.24 -0.79 -15.00
CA GLN A 27 11.66 -2.15 -15.36
C GLN A 27 13.12 -2.42 -14.99
N ARG A 28 14.02 -1.43 -15.16
CA ARG A 28 15.41 -1.54 -14.70
C ARG A 28 15.49 -1.61 -13.19
N CYS A 29 14.74 -0.79 -12.45
CA CYS A 29 14.64 -0.87 -10.99
C CYS A 29 14.27 -2.29 -10.54
N ASP A 30 13.21 -2.87 -11.10
CA ASP A 30 12.78 -4.23 -10.74
C ASP A 30 13.85 -5.28 -11.03
N ASN A 31 14.52 -5.20 -12.18
CA ASN A 31 15.62 -6.10 -12.52
C ASN A 31 16.84 -5.96 -11.59
N LEU A 32 17.16 -4.74 -11.15
CA LEU A 32 18.24 -4.46 -10.21
C LEU A 32 17.90 -4.98 -8.81
N LEU A 33 16.66 -4.79 -8.35
CA LEU A 33 16.19 -5.31 -7.07
C LEU A 33 16.23 -6.83 -7.02
N ARG A 34 15.85 -7.53 -8.09
CA ARG A 34 15.98 -8.99 -8.18
C ARG A 34 17.42 -9.47 -8.05
N ARG A 35 18.39 -8.62 -8.42
CA ARG A 35 19.84 -8.87 -8.27
C ARG A 35 20.41 -8.34 -6.95
N LYS A 36 19.57 -7.82 -6.06
CA LYS A 36 19.95 -7.18 -4.79
C LYS A 36 20.86 -5.95 -4.96
N ALA A 37 20.83 -5.31 -6.12
CA ALA A 37 21.56 -4.07 -6.42
C ALA A 37 20.72 -2.85 -5.99
N CYS A 38 20.47 -2.70 -4.68
CA CYS A 38 19.53 -1.75 -4.10
C CYS A 38 19.92 -0.29 -4.41
N LEU A 39 21.21 0.06 -4.28
CA LEU A 39 21.69 1.42 -4.56
C LEU A 39 21.50 1.80 -6.03
N SER A 40 21.82 0.88 -6.96
CA SER A 40 21.61 1.13 -8.39
C SER A 40 20.12 1.22 -8.75
N ALA A 41 19.26 0.43 -8.10
CA ALA A 41 17.82 0.51 -8.28
C ALA A 41 17.27 1.87 -7.78
N ARG A 42 17.76 2.35 -6.65
CA ARG A 42 17.42 3.66 -6.08
C ARG A 42 17.81 4.78 -7.03
N GLU A 43 19.03 4.73 -7.54
CA GLU A 43 19.53 5.73 -8.51
C GLU A 43 18.65 5.78 -9.78
N GLU A 44 18.28 4.63 -10.36
CA GLU A 44 17.35 4.59 -11.48
C GLU A 44 15.99 5.21 -11.15
N GLY A 45 15.47 4.97 -9.94
CA GLY A 45 14.24 5.59 -9.46
C GLY A 45 14.37 7.11 -9.30
N VAL A 46 15.45 7.59 -8.68
CA VAL A 46 15.71 9.04 -8.52
C VAL A 46 15.85 9.73 -9.87
N GLN A 47 16.55 9.11 -10.82
CA GLN A 47 16.64 9.63 -12.19
C GLN A 47 15.26 9.64 -12.88
N GLY A 48 14.40 8.66 -12.59
CA GLY A 48 13.01 8.67 -13.04
C GLY A 48 12.22 9.84 -12.49
N LEU A 49 12.31 10.12 -11.18
CA LEU A 49 11.68 11.31 -10.58
C LEU A 49 12.22 12.60 -11.17
N ARG A 50 13.53 12.69 -11.44
CA ARG A 50 14.15 13.86 -12.04
C ARG A 50 13.65 14.09 -13.45
N SER A 51 13.53 13.04 -14.26
CA SER A 51 12.94 13.15 -15.61
C SER A 51 11.48 13.61 -15.56
N LEU A 52 10.70 13.09 -14.61
CA LEU A 52 9.31 13.51 -14.40
C LEU A 52 9.22 14.97 -13.96
N ALA A 53 10.01 15.38 -12.97
CA ALA A 53 10.04 16.72 -12.42
C ALA A 53 10.35 17.76 -13.51
N ARG A 54 11.39 17.53 -14.33
CA ARG A 54 11.73 18.39 -15.46
C ARG A 54 10.61 18.50 -16.49
N ALA A 55 9.96 17.39 -16.80
CA ALA A 55 8.83 17.40 -17.73
C ALA A 55 7.64 18.21 -17.20
N LEU A 56 7.37 18.10 -15.88
CA LEU A 56 6.33 18.88 -15.19
C LEU A 56 6.68 20.38 -15.16
N ASP A 57 7.92 20.73 -14.83
CA ASP A 57 8.40 22.12 -14.82
C ASP A 57 8.27 22.74 -16.21
N VAL A 58 8.69 22.05 -17.27
CA VAL A 58 8.52 22.52 -18.65
C VAL A 58 7.04 22.71 -19.02
N ARG A 59 6.20 21.77 -18.64
CA ARG A 59 4.76 21.81 -18.92
C ARG A 59 4.06 23.00 -18.26
N GLN A 60 4.46 23.34 -17.05
CA GLN A 60 3.83 24.39 -16.25
C GLN A 60 4.50 25.77 -16.44
N GLY A 61 5.63 25.81 -17.14
CA GLY A 61 6.46 27.01 -17.24
C GLY A 61 7.07 27.42 -15.90
N GLY A 62 7.23 26.47 -14.97
CA GLY A 62 7.80 26.64 -13.64
C GLY A 62 9.20 26.03 -13.52
N PHE A 63 9.77 26.09 -12.31
CA PHE A 63 11.07 25.51 -11.94
C PHE A 63 11.03 25.03 -10.47
N GLU A 64 9.93 24.41 -10.06
CA GLU A 64 9.74 24.06 -8.64
C GLU A 64 9.91 22.56 -8.36
N CYS A 65 9.62 21.70 -9.34
CA CYS A 65 9.59 20.26 -9.17
C CYS A 65 11.00 19.66 -9.01
N GLU A 66 11.96 20.06 -9.86
CA GLU A 66 13.34 19.54 -9.76
C GLU A 66 14.05 20.04 -8.50
N PRO A 67 14.01 21.31 -8.11
CA PRO A 67 14.53 21.77 -6.82
C PRO A 67 13.86 21.09 -5.62
N ALA A 68 12.56 20.78 -5.68
CA ALA A 68 11.89 20.04 -4.61
C ALA A 68 12.48 18.63 -4.44
N LEU A 69 12.81 17.93 -5.54
CA LEU A 69 13.48 16.64 -5.48
C LEU A 69 14.84 16.75 -4.80
N ASP A 70 15.65 17.75 -5.20
CA ASP A 70 16.99 17.93 -4.63
C ASP A 70 16.90 18.23 -3.12
N GLN A 71 15.95 19.08 -2.70
CA GLN A 71 15.69 19.36 -1.28
C GLN A 71 15.25 18.10 -0.52
N ALA A 72 14.43 17.24 -1.13
CA ALA A 72 14.00 16.00 -0.50
C ALA A 72 15.17 15.05 -0.26
N ILE A 73 16.07 14.89 -1.24
CA ILE A 73 17.24 14.03 -1.13
C ILE A 73 18.17 14.55 -0.04
N VAL A 74 18.48 15.84 -0.05
CA VAL A 74 19.33 16.47 0.98
C VAL A 74 18.73 16.28 2.38
N ALA A 75 17.42 16.50 2.54
CA ALA A 75 16.77 16.35 3.85
C ALA A 75 16.76 14.89 4.34
N LEU A 76 16.70 13.90 3.43
CA LEU A 76 16.83 12.49 3.83
C LEU A 76 18.26 12.16 4.30
N ASP A 77 19.27 12.72 3.65
CA ASP A 77 20.66 12.55 4.06
C ASP A 77 20.91 13.23 5.43
N GLU A 78 20.43 14.46 5.61
CA GLU A 78 20.51 15.19 6.87
C GLU A 78 19.77 14.49 8.03
N ALA A 79 18.68 13.78 7.73
CA ALA A 79 17.96 12.97 8.73
C ALA A 79 18.84 11.82 9.31
N LEU A 80 19.80 11.32 8.53
CA LEU A 80 20.71 10.26 8.97
C LEU A 80 21.71 10.74 10.02
N ASP A 81 22.09 12.01 10.01
CA ASP A 81 23.04 12.57 10.96
C ASP A 81 22.54 12.48 12.41
N PHE A 82 21.23 12.60 12.60
CA PHE A 82 20.60 12.42 13.91
C PHE A 82 20.56 10.95 14.36
N THR A 83 20.40 10.01 13.42
CA THR A 83 20.35 8.57 13.72
C THR A 83 21.74 8.09 14.16
N ASN A 84 22.78 8.52 13.45
CA ASN A 84 24.16 8.20 13.76
C ASN A 84 24.58 8.79 15.14
N SER A 85 24.09 9.99 15.49
CA SER A 85 24.36 10.62 16.79
C SER A 85 23.72 9.86 17.96
N ALA A 86 22.52 9.34 17.81
CA ALA A 86 21.83 8.57 18.84
C ALA A 86 22.55 7.25 19.15
N GLU A 87 23.12 6.59 18.14
CA GLU A 87 23.87 5.33 18.30
C GLU A 87 25.24 5.51 18.96
N HIS A 88 25.87 6.69 18.82
CA HIS A 88 27.20 7.00 19.34
C HIS A 88 27.21 7.71 20.70
N ASN A 89 26.14 7.58 21.52
CA ASN A 89 26.05 8.11 22.89
C ASN A 89 26.41 9.61 23.03
N GLY A 90 25.95 10.44 22.10
CA GLY A 90 26.11 11.90 22.20
C GLY A 90 27.51 12.44 21.85
N SER A 91 28.36 11.63 21.23
CA SER A 91 29.70 12.04 20.78
C SER A 91 29.68 13.01 19.58
N LEU A 92 28.54 13.16 18.90
CA LEU A 92 28.38 13.94 17.66
C LEU A 92 27.77 15.34 17.85
N GLY A 93 27.75 15.89 19.06
CA GLY A 93 27.23 17.23 19.31
C GLY A 93 25.76 17.27 19.70
N SER A 94 25.27 18.43 20.09
CA SER A 94 23.85 18.67 20.39
C SER A 94 23.02 18.74 19.10
N THR A 95 21.71 18.50 19.19
CA THR A 95 20.79 18.65 18.05
C THR A 95 20.96 20.00 17.34
N SER A 96 21.25 21.08 18.10
CA SER A 96 21.47 22.41 17.54
C SER A 96 22.77 22.52 16.73
N GLU A 97 23.83 21.85 17.17
CA GLU A 97 25.11 21.83 16.42
C GLU A 97 24.97 21.06 15.10
N ILE A 98 24.26 19.96 15.11
CA ILE A 98 23.96 19.18 13.88
C ILE A 98 23.16 20.04 12.92
N VAL A 99 22.05 20.64 13.37
CA VAL A 99 21.18 21.50 12.53
C VAL A 99 21.95 22.69 11.96
N ALA A 100 22.92 23.24 12.68
CA ALA A 100 23.74 24.37 12.20
C ALA A 100 24.57 24.01 10.95
N THR A 101 24.90 22.73 10.73
CA THR A 101 25.67 22.26 9.57
C THR A 101 24.79 21.90 8.37
N HIS A 102 23.48 21.78 8.54
CA HIS A 102 22.55 21.33 7.49
C HIS A 102 22.31 22.42 6.44
N GLN A 103 22.02 22.00 5.22
CA GLN A 103 21.73 22.90 4.10
C GLN A 103 20.25 23.30 4.08
N THR A 104 19.35 22.39 4.51
CA THR A 104 17.92 22.68 4.55
C THR A 104 17.54 23.50 5.79
N ASP A 105 16.54 24.36 5.64
CA ASP A 105 16.09 25.25 6.73
C ASP A 105 15.01 24.62 7.64
N VAL A 106 14.94 23.26 7.69
CA VAL A 106 13.85 22.54 8.33
C VAL A 106 13.69 22.92 9.80
N LEU A 107 14.77 23.00 10.57
CA LEU A 107 14.74 23.28 12.00
C LEU A 107 15.51 24.54 12.42
N ARG A 108 16.11 25.31 11.50
CA ARG A 108 16.96 26.45 11.83
C ARG A 108 16.27 27.56 12.64
N SER A 109 14.98 27.75 12.45
CA SER A 109 14.20 28.80 13.11
C SER A 109 13.52 28.34 14.41
N TYR A 110 13.73 27.10 14.83
CA TYR A 110 13.06 26.51 15.99
C TYR A 110 13.97 26.54 17.24
N ASP A 111 13.33 26.62 18.42
CA ASP A 111 14.05 26.37 19.68
C ASP A 111 14.28 24.85 19.82
N LEU A 112 15.55 24.45 19.76
CA LEU A 112 15.98 23.07 19.78
C LEU A 112 16.34 22.53 21.17
N THR A 113 16.17 23.33 22.22
CA THR A 113 16.58 23.00 23.58
C THR A 113 16.02 21.67 24.10
N ASN A 114 14.80 21.32 23.66
CA ASN A 114 14.10 20.11 24.08
C ASN A 114 13.77 19.16 22.89
N VAL A 115 14.41 19.35 21.75
CA VAL A 115 14.19 18.50 20.57
C VAL A 115 15.22 17.36 20.59
N SER A 116 14.71 16.13 20.78
CA SER A 116 15.57 14.95 20.69
C SER A 116 16.01 14.68 19.23
N PRO A 117 17.15 14.01 19.02
CA PRO A 117 17.60 13.62 17.68
C PRO A 117 16.55 12.86 16.88
N ASP A 118 15.81 11.94 17.49
CA ASP A 118 14.74 11.18 16.82
C ASP A 118 13.61 12.10 16.34
N ILE A 119 13.20 13.08 17.13
CA ILE A 119 12.18 14.07 16.73
C ILE A 119 12.71 14.93 15.59
N ALA A 120 13.97 15.40 15.69
CA ALA A 120 14.61 16.16 14.62
C ALA A 120 14.62 15.36 13.31
N ALA A 121 15.10 14.12 13.32
CA ALA A 121 15.08 13.23 12.15
C ALA A 121 13.68 13.08 11.53
N GLN A 122 12.64 12.97 12.36
CA GLN A 122 11.25 12.88 11.88
C GLN A 122 10.80 14.16 11.17
N HIS A 123 11.21 15.34 11.62
CA HIS A 123 10.91 16.60 10.94
C HIS A 123 11.56 16.67 9.55
N TYR A 124 12.82 16.26 9.43
CA TYR A 124 13.52 16.21 8.14
C TYR A 124 12.85 15.21 7.18
N ARG A 125 12.46 14.03 7.66
CA ARG A 125 11.72 13.04 6.85
C ARG A 125 10.33 13.53 6.44
N ALA A 126 9.63 14.23 7.32
CA ALA A 126 8.35 14.84 6.97
C ALA A 126 8.51 15.91 5.88
N PHE A 127 9.52 16.76 6.01
CA PHE A 127 9.87 17.73 4.98
C PHE A 127 10.22 17.05 3.65
N ALA A 128 11.07 16.02 3.67
CA ALA A 128 11.43 15.26 2.47
C ALA A 128 10.19 14.66 1.79
N ARG A 129 9.28 14.06 2.56
CA ARG A 129 8.00 13.54 2.03
C ARG A 129 7.21 14.62 1.30
N ASP A 130 7.05 15.78 1.91
CA ASP A 130 6.26 16.86 1.33
C ASP A 130 6.92 17.41 0.05
N ARG A 131 8.26 17.45 0.00
CA ARG A 131 9.03 17.80 -1.20
C ARG A 131 8.91 16.75 -2.30
N LEU A 132 8.90 15.45 -1.97
CA LEU A 132 8.66 14.38 -2.95
C LEU A 132 7.26 14.47 -3.58
N ILE A 133 6.24 14.85 -2.80
CA ILE A 133 4.89 15.09 -3.32
C ILE A 133 4.91 16.29 -4.29
N MET A 134 5.58 17.40 -3.92
CA MET A 134 5.75 18.56 -4.81
C MET A 134 6.46 18.18 -6.11
N THR A 135 7.49 17.36 -6.04
CA THR A 135 8.26 16.88 -7.21
C THR A 135 7.38 16.26 -8.27
N THR A 136 6.33 15.55 -7.87
CA THR A 136 5.49 14.73 -8.76
C THR A 136 4.19 15.42 -9.15
N GLN A 137 3.79 16.49 -8.46
CA GLN A 137 2.55 17.22 -8.70
C GLN A 137 1.32 16.31 -8.87
N ASP A 138 1.19 15.32 -7.97
CA ASP A 138 0.14 14.30 -8.00
C ASP A 138 0.06 13.48 -9.31
N HIS A 139 1.14 13.47 -10.11
CA HIS A 139 1.16 12.70 -11.35
C HIS A 139 1.24 11.18 -11.07
N PRO A 140 0.39 10.34 -11.68
CA PRO A 140 0.30 8.91 -11.35
C PRO A 140 1.63 8.15 -11.43
N TRP A 141 2.46 8.41 -12.46
CA TRP A 141 3.79 7.83 -12.58
C TRP A 141 4.73 8.15 -11.41
N GLY A 142 4.48 9.29 -10.73
CA GLY A 142 5.20 9.65 -9.51
C GLY A 142 5.00 8.62 -8.41
N ALA A 143 3.78 8.14 -8.20
CA ALA A 143 3.48 7.11 -7.21
C ALA A 143 4.23 5.81 -7.47
N ASP A 144 4.28 5.37 -8.74
CA ASP A 144 4.97 4.13 -9.12
C ASP A 144 6.49 4.22 -8.93
N VAL A 145 7.08 5.38 -9.28
CA VAL A 145 8.52 5.59 -9.10
C VAL A 145 8.88 5.71 -7.63
N LEU A 146 8.09 6.44 -6.83
CA LEU A 146 8.28 6.54 -5.38
C LEU A 146 8.16 5.17 -4.71
N TYR A 147 7.19 4.36 -5.11
CA TYR A 147 7.06 2.99 -4.65
C TYR A 147 8.31 2.15 -4.96
N ALA A 148 8.84 2.25 -6.17
CA ALA A 148 10.05 1.51 -6.57
C ALA A 148 11.27 1.93 -5.74
N ILE A 149 11.41 3.24 -5.42
CA ILE A 149 12.48 3.73 -4.53
C ILE A 149 12.26 3.20 -3.10
N GLY A 150 11.04 3.25 -2.57
CA GLY A 150 10.71 2.68 -1.26
C GLY A 150 11.11 1.21 -1.16
N LYS A 151 10.85 0.41 -2.21
CA LYS A 151 11.29 -0.98 -2.30
C LYS A 151 12.81 -1.13 -2.26
N SER A 152 13.57 -0.21 -2.83
CA SER A 152 15.02 -0.28 -2.79
C SER A 152 15.57 -0.15 -1.37
N TYR A 153 14.98 0.70 -0.55
CA TYR A 153 15.30 0.82 0.87
C TYR A 153 14.85 -0.40 1.68
N GLU A 154 13.68 -0.95 1.38
CA GLU A 154 13.21 -2.19 1.99
C GLU A 154 14.19 -3.34 1.76
N PHE A 155 14.60 -3.59 0.52
CA PHE A 155 15.59 -4.64 0.19
C PHE A 155 16.98 -4.38 0.79
N GLU A 156 17.40 -3.12 0.91
CA GLU A 156 18.65 -2.76 1.58
C GLU A 156 18.61 -3.16 3.05
N SER A 157 17.49 -2.94 3.73
CA SER A 157 17.29 -3.31 5.13
C SER A 157 17.40 -4.81 5.41
N GLU A 158 17.19 -5.65 4.39
CA GLU A 158 17.38 -7.09 4.48
C GLU A 158 18.85 -7.51 4.38
N THR A 159 19.69 -6.67 3.75
CA THR A 159 21.08 -6.98 3.45
C THR A 159 22.07 -6.32 4.42
N ASP A 160 21.68 -5.20 5.04
CA ASP A 160 22.53 -4.45 5.99
C ASP A 160 21.77 -4.22 7.31
N ASN A 161 22.17 -4.96 8.33
CA ASN A 161 21.59 -4.83 9.67
C ASN A 161 21.93 -3.50 10.36
N ALA A 162 23.07 -2.89 10.06
CA ALA A 162 23.48 -1.62 10.68
C ALA A 162 22.61 -0.45 10.16
N ALA A 163 22.30 -0.45 8.86
CA ALA A 163 21.45 0.57 8.24
C ALA A 163 19.94 0.26 8.33
N LYS A 164 19.57 -0.88 8.91
CA LYS A 164 18.20 -1.42 8.82
C LYS A 164 17.11 -0.45 9.25
N ARG A 165 17.28 0.18 10.42
CA ARG A 165 16.29 1.13 10.95
C ARG A 165 16.16 2.35 10.04
N ALA A 166 17.30 2.94 9.63
CA ALA A 166 17.32 4.10 8.75
C ALA A 166 16.68 3.77 7.38
N SER A 167 16.96 2.60 6.83
CA SER A 167 16.37 2.13 5.56
C SER A 167 14.87 1.94 5.69
N TYR A 168 14.35 1.38 6.80
CA TYR A 168 12.91 1.31 7.04
C TYR A 168 12.25 2.69 7.13
N GLU A 169 12.86 3.62 7.87
CA GLU A 169 12.34 4.96 8.02
C GLU A 169 12.33 5.73 6.69
N ASN A 170 13.36 5.55 5.86
CA ASN A 170 13.37 6.12 4.52
C ASN A 170 12.33 5.46 3.60
N ALA A 171 12.19 4.13 3.63
CA ALA A 171 11.13 3.43 2.88
C ALA A 171 9.73 3.98 3.22
N VAL A 172 9.47 4.22 4.51
CA VAL A 172 8.21 4.82 5.00
C VAL A 172 7.95 6.18 4.33
N VAL A 173 8.97 7.04 4.19
CA VAL A 173 8.82 8.35 3.51
C VAL A 173 8.33 8.19 2.09
N PHE A 174 8.96 7.29 1.32
CA PHE A 174 8.62 7.06 -0.09
C PHE A 174 7.25 6.38 -0.26
N TYR A 175 6.91 5.41 0.57
CA TYR A 175 5.59 4.77 0.52
C TYR A 175 4.46 5.72 0.92
N HIS A 176 4.68 6.58 1.93
CA HIS A 176 3.73 7.63 2.27
C HIS A 176 3.52 8.63 1.12
N ALA A 177 4.60 9.08 0.48
CA ALA A 177 4.50 9.98 -0.66
C ALA A 177 3.76 9.31 -1.83
N ALA A 178 4.06 8.04 -2.13
CA ALA A 178 3.35 7.27 -3.16
C ALA A 178 1.85 7.18 -2.89
N LEU A 179 1.45 6.87 -1.65
CA LEU A 179 0.04 6.77 -1.25
C LEU A 179 -0.67 8.13 -1.24
N ARG A 180 0.05 9.22 -0.99
CA ARG A 180 -0.54 10.56 -1.07
C ARG A 180 -0.95 10.91 -2.49
N ILE A 181 -0.17 10.44 -3.49
CA ILE A 181 -0.45 10.64 -4.92
C ILE A 181 -1.47 9.62 -5.42
N ASN A 182 -1.31 8.35 -5.06
CA ASN A 182 -2.22 7.26 -5.45
C ASN A 182 -2.70 6.47 -4.22
N PRO A 183 -3.79 6.90 -3.56
CA PRO A 183 -4.33 6.21 -2.39
C PRO A 183 -4.78 4.77 -2.65
N SER A 184 -5.03 4.39 -3.90
CA SER A 184 -5.46 3.04 -4.27
C SER A 184 -4.30 2.07 -4.50
N GLN A 185 -3.05 2.50 -4.35
CA GLN A 185 -1.87 1.65 -4.53
C GLN A 185 -1.70 0.69 -3.34
N THR A 186 -2.40 -0.45 -3.42
CA THR A 186 -2.48 -1.44 -2.34
C THR A 186 -1.11 -1.96 -1.89
N ASP A 187 -0.21 -2.18 -2.86
CA ASP A 187 1.13 -2.69 -2.55
C ASP A 187 1.93 -1.67 -1.71
N ALA A 188 1.84 -0.39 -2.02
CA ALA A 188 2.48 0.66 -1.21
C ALA A 188 1.89 0.72 0.21
N ALA A 189 0.57 0.58 0.35
CA ALA A 189 -0.10 0.57 1.65
C ALA A 189 0.30 -0.66 2.49
N ASN A 190 0.40 -1.82 1.87
CA ASN A 190 0.85 -3.04 2.54
C ASN A 190 2.30 -2.93 3.00
N GLN A 191 3.20 -2.46 2.14
CA GLN A 191 4.61 -2.31 2.48
C GLN A 191 4.83 -1.21 3.52
N LEU A 192 4.09 -0.10 3.44
CA LEU A 192 4.10 0.92 4.49
C LEU A 192 3.74 0.31 5.85
N GLY A 193 2.64 -0.44 5.92
CA GLY A 193 2.22 -1.07 7.16
C GLY A 193 3.25 -2.08 7.68
N TYR A 194 3.87 -2.85 6.80
CA TYR A 194 4.94 -3.77 7.15
C TYR A 194 6.18 -3.05 7.72
N MET A 195 6.63 -1.95 7.08
CA MET A 195 7.74 -1.14 7.59
C MET A 195 7.44 -0.51 8.95
N LEU A 196 6.25 0.07 9.09
CA LEU A 196 5.80 0.67 10.35
C LEU A 196 5.72 -0.35 11.49
N LEU A 197 5.32 -1.59 11.20
CA LEU A 197 5.31 -2.68 12.16
C LEU A 197 6.73 -3.03 12.65
N HIS A 198 7.72 -2.96 11.76
CA HIS A 198 9.13 -3.17 12.12
C HIS A 198 9.76 -1.99 12.88
N LEU A 199 9.15 -0.81 12.78
CA LEU A 199 9.51 0.38 13.54
C LEU A 199 8.73 0.53 14.86
N ASP A 200 7.95 -0.49 15.25
CA ASP A 200 7.07 -0.51 16.42
C ASP A 200 6.00 0.60 16.44
N ARG A 201 5.70 1.17 15.26
CA ARG A 201 4.64 2.17 15.05
C ARG A 201 3.31 1.47 14.76
N THR A 202 2.82 0.70 15.74
CA THR A 202 1.73 -0.25 15.54
C THR A 202 0.40 0.39 15.16
N GLU A 203 0.08 1.57 15.66
CA GLU A 203 -1.16 2.29 15.32
C GLU A 203 -1.19 2.74 13.87
N GLU A 204 -0.09 3.26 13.37
CA GLU A 204 0.04 3.69 11.98
C GLU A 204 0.12 2.48 11.04
N ALA A 205 0.79 1.40 11.48
CA ALA A 205 0.82 0.13 10.75
C ALA A 205 -0.58 -0.43 10.56
N GLU A 206 -1.44 -0.39 11.60
CA GLU A 206 -2.82 -0.83 11.51
C GLU A 206 -3.60 -0.04 10.47
N GLN A 207 -3.49 1.28 10.48
CA GLN A 207 -4.16 2.14 9.50
C GLN A 207 -3.77 1.79 8.07
N ALA A 208 -2.47 1.64 7.81
CA ALA A 208 -1.96 1.31 6.48
C ALA A 208 -2.40 -0.08 6.01
N LEU A 209 -2.29 -1.11 6.88
CA LEU A 209 -2.67 -2.48 6.54
C LEU A 209 -4.18 -2.66 6.36
N VAL A 210 -4.97 -1.99 7.21
CA VAL A 210 -6.44 -1.99 7.08
C VAL A 210 -6.84 -1.32 5.77
N HIS A 211 -6.24 -0.19 5.42
CA HIS A 211 -6.48 0.48 4.14
C HIS A 211 -6.10 -0.44 2.96
N ALA A 212 -4.94 -1.09 3.00
CA ALA A 212 -4.53 -2.04 1.98
C ALA A 212 -5.55 -3.18 1.84
N TYR A 213 -6.01 -3.74 2.96
CA TYR A 213 -6.98 -4.83 2.97
C TYR A 213 -8.35 -4.40 2.43
N GLN A 214 -8.81 -3.21 2.76
CA GLN A 214 -10.07 -2.65 2.25
C GLN A 214 -10.02 -2.37 0.74
N THR A 215 -8.86 -1.94 0.24
CA THR A 215 -8.67 -1.62 -1.18
C THR A 215 -8.60 -2.91 -2.02
N LYS A 216 -7.79 -3.87 -1.61
CA LYS A 216 -7.63 -5.16 -2.30
C LYS A 216 -7.23 -6.25 -1.30
N PRO A 217 -8.20 -7.03 -0.79
CA PRO A 217 -7.91 -8.13 0.13
C PRO A 217 -6.94 -9.16 -0.48
N SER A 218 -5.94 -9.58 0.33
CA SER A 218 -5.01 -10.65 -0.05
C SER A 218 -4.52 -11.42 1.16
N VAL A 219 -4.01 -12.63 0.92
CA VAL A 219 -3.40 -13.48 1.96
C VAL A 219 -2.26 -12.74 2.67
N THR A 220 -1.38 -12.10 1.90
CA THR A 220 -0.21 -11.39 2.45
C THR A 220 -0.63 -10.26 3.39
N ILE A 221 -1.62 -9.45 3.00
CA ILE A 221 -2.11 -8.37 3.85
C ILE A 221 -2.77 -8.92 5.12
N ALA A 222 -3.56 -10.00 4.99
CA ALA A 222 -4.17 -10.66 6.14
C ALA A 222 -3.12 -11.25 7.11
N GLN A 223 -2.00 -11.77 6.59
CA GLN A 223 -0.86 -12.24 7.39
C GLN A 223 -0.18 -11.09 8.13
N ASN A 224 0.05 -9.95 7.48
CA ASN A 224 0.62 -8.77 8.12
C ASN A 224 -0.31 -8.21 9.21
N LEU A 225 -1.64 -8.19 8.97
CA LEU A 225 -2.63 -7.83 9.99
C LEU A 225 -2.63 -8.81 11.17
N MET A 226 -2.51 -10.11 10.91
CA MET A 226 -2.43 -11.12 11.97
C MET A 226 -1.18 -10.91 12.85
N GLU A 227 -0.02 -10.62 12.24
CA GLU A 227 1.21 -10.33 12.98
C GLU A 227 1.09 -9.04 13.81
N LEU A 228 0.49 -7.99 13.23
CA LEU A 228 0.19 -6.75 13.94
C LEU A 228 -0.67 -7.02 15.19
N TYR A 229 -1.81 -7.71 15.02
CA TYR A 229 -2.73 -7.98 16.13
C TYR A 229 -2.13 -8.93 17.17
N ARG A 230 -1.22 -9.83 16.74
CA ARG A 230 -0.43 -10.65 17.66
C ARG A 230 0.46 -9.79 18.55
N ARG A 231 1.15 -8.77 17.99
CA ARG A 231 1.99 -7.83 18.78
C ARG A 231 1.16 -6.96 19.72
N GLN A 232 -0.03 -6.55 19.28
CA GLN A 232 -0.97 -5.79 20.13
C GLN A 232 -1.66 -6.65 21.22
N GLY A 233 -1.53 -7.97 21.19
CA GLY A 233 -2.27 -8.89 22.08
C GLY A 233 -3.78 -8.95 21.80
N ASN A 234 -4.22 -8.48 20.63
CA ASN A 234 -5.63 -8.44 20.24
C ASN A 234 -6.07 -9.80 19.67
N GLN A 235 -6.43 -10.73 20.54
CA GLN A 235 -6.79 -12.10 20.19
C GLN A 235 -8.01 -12.17 19.25
N SER A 236 -8.98 -11.28 19.41
CA SER A 236 -10.18 -11.26 18.57
C SER A 236 -9.85 -10.88 17.12
N ALA A 237 -9.08 -9.81 16.93
CA ALA A 237 -8.66 -9.36 15.61
C ALA A 237 -7.67 -10.34 14.95
N MET A 238 -6.81 -10.98 15.74
CA MET A 238 -5.93 -12.06 15.26
C MET A 238 -6.73 -13.24 14.72
N SER A 239 -7.76 -13.69 15.46
CA SER A 239 -8.64 -14.77 15.02
C SER A 239 -9.43 -14.41 13.77
N TRP A 240 -9.88 -13.16 13.66
CA TRP A 240 -10.49 -12.66 12.42
C TRP A 240 -9.53 -12.74 11.23
N SER A 241 -8.29 -12.28 11.39
CA SER A 241 -7.26 -12.35 10.34
C SER A 241 -6.96 -13.79 9.91
N ALA A 242 -6.89 -14.73 10.88
CA ALA A 242 -6.69 -16.14 10.60
C ALA A 242 -7.84 -16.73 9.76
N ASN A 243 -9.08 -16.35 10.07
CA ASN A 243 -10.25 -16.76 9.28
C ASN A 243 -10.21 -16.19 7.84
N GLN A 244 -9.74 -14.95 7.68
CA GLN A 244 -9.55 -14.39 6.35
C GLN A 244 -8.50 -15.18 5.55
N ILE A 245 -7.37 -15.51 6.17
CA ILE A 245 -6.33 -16.33 5.52
C ILE A 245 -6.90 -17.70 5.10
N ALA A 246 -7.66 -18.34 5.97
CA ALA A 246 -8.31 -19.63 5.66
C ALA A 246 -9.28 -19.53 4.48
N SER A 247 -10.04 -18.43 4.38
CA SER A 247 -10.99 -18.20 3.29
C SER A 247 -10.31 -18.09 1.93
N PHE A 248 -9.10 -17.54 1.85
CA PHE A 248 -8.31 -17.49 0.61
C PHE A 248 -7.70 -18.86 0.24
N GLN A 249 -7.53 -19.74 1.21
CA GLN A 249 -6.93 -21.07 1.01
C GLN A 249 -7.96 -22.16 0.69
N THR A 250 -9.23 -21.93 1.05
CA THR A 250 -10.30 -22.82 0.57
C THR A 250 -10.38 -22.63 -0.95
N PRO A 251 -10.08 -23.68 -1.75
CA PRO A 251 -10.39 -23.58 -3.15
C PRO A 251 -11.89 -23.23 -3.19
N GLU A 252 -12.25 -22.13 -3.89
CA GLU A 252 -13.61 -22.03 -4.38
C GLU A 252 -13.90 -23.42 -4.93
N SER A 253 -14.86 -24.10 -4.33
CA SER A 253 -15.37 -25.31 -4.91
C SER A 253 -15.76 -24.90 -6.33
N ASN A 254 -14.83 -25.05 -7.25
CA ASN A 254 -15.14 -25.15 -8.66
C ASN A 254 -16.05 -26.36 -8.69
N ALA A 255 -17.32 -26.12 -8.43
CA ALA A 255 -18.37 -26.94 -8.94
C ALA A 255 -18.14 -26.88 -10.44
N VAL A 256 -17.20 -27.69 -10.92
CA VAL A 256 -17.13 -28.07 -12.33
C VAL A 256 -18.57 -28.41 -12.59
N PRO A 257 -19.27 -27.67 -13.47
CA PRO A 257 -20.65 -28.00 -13.80
C PRO A 257 -20.61 -29.47 -14.16
N GLN A 258 -21.17 -30.31 -13.28
CA GLN A 258 -21.25 -31.75 -13.58
C GLN A 258 -22.00 -31.81 -14.88
N VAL A 259 -21.27 -32.10 -15.95
CA VAL A 259 -21.88 -32.43 -17.23
C VAL A 259 -22.65 -33.71 -16.96
N GLN A 260 -23.93 -33.58 -16.61
CA GLN A 260 -24.83 -34.73 -16.54
C GLN A 260 -24.95 -35.26 -17.97
N SER A 261 -24.35 -36.39 -18.19
CA SER A 261 -24.58 -37.13 -19.42
C SER A 261 -26.03 -37.57 -19.37
N LEU A 262 -26.89 -36.86 -20.08
CA LEU A 262 -28.29 -37.23 -20.29
C LEU A 262 -28.33 -38.46 -21.17
N SER A 263 -29.11 -39.47 -20.78
CA SER A 263 -29.39 -40.60 -21.62
C SER A 263 -30.15 -40.12 -22.88
N PRO A 264 -30.07 -40.85 -24.01
CA PRO A 264 -30.78 -40.48 -25.24
C PRO A 264 -32.29 -40.28 -25.04
N ARG A 265 -32.90 -40.95 -24.06
CA ARG A 265 -34.31 -40.78 -23.68
C ARG A 265 -34.61 -39.47 -22.98
N GLU A 266 -33.75 -39.06 -22.05
CA GLU A 266 -33.87 -37.78 -21.36
C GLU A 266 -33.58 -36.58 -22.29
N PHE A 267 -32.64 -36.74 -23.21
CA PHE A 267 -32.35 -35.74 -24.23
C PHE A 267 -33.58 -35.55 -25.18
N MET A 268 -34.27 -36.63 -25.56
CA MET A 268 -35.47 -36.54 -26.38
C MET A 268 -36.70 -35.93 -25.67
N GLN A 269 -36.73 -35.96 -24.32
CA GLN A 269 -37.79 -35.29 -23.56
C GLN A 269 -37.56 -33.77 -23.42
N ILE A 270 -36.32 -33.33 -23.48
CA ILE A 270 -35.94 -31.91 -23.39
C ILE A 270 -35.92 -31.26 -24.80
N SER A 271 -35.68 -32.04 -25.84
CA SER A 271 -35.53 -31.57 -27.23
C SER A 271 -36.77 -31.04 -27.94
N PRO A 272 -38.04 -31.42 -27.61
CA PRO A 272 -39.20 -30.90 -28.33
C PRO A 272 -39.47 -29.40 -28.17
N GLN A 273 -38.94 -28.76 -27.12
CA GLN A 273 -39.11 -27.32 -26.91
C GLN A 273 -38.17 -26.46 -27.76
N ILE A 274 -37.05 -27.00 -28.22
CA ILE A 274 -36.09 -26.29 -29.07
C ILE A 274 -36.52 -26.26 -30.53
N ALA A 275 -37.27 -27.26 -30.97
CA ALA A 275 -37.74 -27.36 -32.35
C ALA A 275 -38.95 -26.46 -32.70
N ALA A 276 -39.62 -25.87 -31.71
CA ALA A 276 -40.81 -25.06 -31.85
C ALA A 276 -40.59 -23.54 -31.98
N GLY A 277 -39.38 -23.05 -32.06
CA GLY A 277 -39.05 -21.65 -32.42
C GLY A 277 -39.64 -20.56 -31.52
N GLN A 278 -40.01 -20.86 -30.26
CA GLN A 278 -40.49 -19.83 -29.32
C GLN A 278 -39.32 -19.24 -28.50
N PRO A 279 -39.28 -17.90 -28.30
CA PRO A 279 -38.23 -17.28 -27.50
C PRO A 279 -38.31 -17.75 -26.03
N ALA A 280 -37.20 -18.20 -25.50
CA ALA A 280 -37.07 -18.70 -24.15
C ALA A 280 -37.51 -17.64 -23.12
N ALA A 281 -38.68 -17.83 -22.52
CA ALA A 281 -39.05 -17.17 -21.27
C ALA A 281 -38.15 -17.74 -20.15
N GLN A 282 -37.58 -16.86 -19.40
CA GLN A 282 -36.74 -17.18 -18.25
C GLN A 282 -37.52 -18.03 -17.24
N SER A 283 -37.35 -19.33 -17.26
CA SER A 283 -37.87 -20.22 -16.25
C SER A 283 -36.82 -20.44 -15.18
N SER A 284 -37.04 -19.83 -14.03
CA SER A 284 -36.37 -20.16 -12.79
C SER A 284 -36.63 -21.63 -12.44
N VAL A 285 -35.61 -22.47 -12.57
CA VAL A 285 -35.67 -23.86 -12.12
C VAL A 285 -35.61 -23.89 -10.62
N GLN A 286 -36.77 -24.05 -9.99
CA GLN A 286 -36.85 -24.49 -8.59
C GLN A 286 -36.46 -25.96 -8.51
N VAL A 287 -35.33 -26.24 -7.88
CA VAL A 287 -34.95 -27.61 -7.53
C VAL A 287 -35.82 -28.06 -6.36
N ALA A 288 -36.78 -28.88 -6.63
CA ALA A 288 -37.58 -29.58 -5.62
C ALA A 288 -36.73 -30.71 -5.03
N SER A 289 -36.30 -30.55 -3.80
CA SER A 289 -35.70 -31.63 -2.99
C SER A 289 -36.78 -32.60 -2.57
N THR A 290 -36.81 -33.77 -3.16
CA THR A 290 -37.63 -34.90 -2.67
C THR A 290 -36.85 -35.61 -1.57
N ASN A 291 -37.20 -35.30 -0.34
CA ASN A 291 -36.89 -36.15 0.83
C ASN A 291 -37.79 -37.37 0.77
N ARG A 292 -37.20 -38.57 0.78
CA ARG A 292 -37.88 -39.80 1.14
C ARG A 292 -37.39 -40.24 2.52
N THR A 293 -38.35 -40.21 3.40
CA THR A 293 -38.43 -40.70 4.77
C THR A 293 -38.04 -42.15 4.94
N SER A 294 -37.31 -42.45 6.01
CA SER A 294 -37.58 -43.58 6.89
C SER A 294 -37.01 -43.29 8.29
N GLU A 295 -37.96 -43.07 9.21
CA GLU A 295 -37.69 -43.13 10.66
C GLU A 295 -37.40 -44.56 11.13
N PRO A 296 -36.68 -44.74 12.25
CA PRO A 296 -37.43 -45.16 13.42
C PRO A 296 -37.10 -44.34 14.70
N LYS A 297 -38.14 -44.24 15.52
CA LYS A 297 -38.21 -43.68 16.85
C LYS A 297 -37.21 -44.30 17.83
N ALA A 298 -36.55 -43.45 18.62
CA ALA A 298 -36.24 -43.74 20.00
C ALA A 298 -36.22 -42.41 20.79
N SER A 299 -37.12 -42.34 21.74
CA SER A 299 -37.21 -41.33 22.78
C SER A 299 -36.07 -41.49 23.78
N PHE A 300 -35.47 -40.39 24.26
CA PHE A 300 -35.15 -40.16 25.68
C PHE A 300 -34.51 -38.78 25.91
N GLY A 301 -35.04 -38.05 26.88
CA GLY A 301 -34.30 -37.23 27.83
C GLY A 301 -34.06 -35.79 27.49
N THR A 302 -34.97 -34.96 27.94
CA THR A 302 -34.81 -33.53 28.24
C THR A 302 -33.54 -33.25 29.05
N SER A 303 -32.66 -32.38 28.51
CA SER A 303 -31.88 -31.50 29.34
C SER A 303 -31.58 -30.20 28.54
N ALA A 304 -32.26 -29.13 28.93
CA ALA A 304 -32.06 -27.79 28.39
C ALA A 304 -30.73 -27.26 28.92
N ALA A 305 -29.74 -27.23 28.06
CA ALA A 305 -28.56 -26.37 28.21
C ALA A 305 -28.71 -25.21 27.21
N THR A 306 -29.19 -24.09 27.69
CA THR A 306 -29.16 -22.82 27.00
C THR A 306 -27.72 -22.39 26.82
N THR A 307 -27.11 -22.80 25.73
CA THR A 307 -25.84 -22.24 25.30
C THR A 307 -26.16 -20.87 24.69
N SER A 308 -25.96 -19.83 25.50
CA SER A 308 -25.94 -18.44 25.04
C SER A 308 -24.94 -18.32 23.90
N LEU A 309 -25.43 -18.15 22.67
CA LEU A 309 -24.63 -17.71 21.55
C LEU A 309 -24.06 -16.36 21.91
N ALA A 310 -22.75 -16.32 22.11
CA ALA A 310 -22.02 -15.05 22.21
C ALA A 310 -22.32 -14.21 20.96
N PRO A 311 -22.59 -12.90 21.13
CA PRO A 311 -22.84 -12.03 19.99
C PRO A 311 -21.66 -12.08 19.04
N ALA A 312 -21.93 -12.19 17.73
CA ALA A 312 -20.92 -12.15 16.68
C ALA A 312 -20.00 -10.94 16.93
N PRO A 313 -18.68 -11.10 16.80
CA PRO A 313 -17.74 -10.01 17.02
C PRO A 313 -18.14 -8.86 16.08
N LYS A 314 -18.38 -7.69 16.66
CA LYS A 314 -18.66 -6.47 15.90
C LYS A 314 -17.49 -6.31 14.94
N LYS A 315 -17.80 -6.19 13.63
CA LYS A 315 -16.80 -5.80 12.63
C LYS A 315 -16.08 -4.58 13.21
N PRO A 316 -14.72 -4.57 13.23
CA PRO A 316 -14.02 -3.41 13.77
C PRO A 316 -14.55 -2.17 13.07
N ASN A 317 -14.97 -1.17 13.84
CA ASN A 317 -15.52 0.07 13.34
C ASN A 317 -14.35 0.87 12.76
N PHE A 318 -14.08 0.64 11.48
CA PHE A 318 -13.08 1.37 10.73
C PHE A 318 -13.59 2.80 10.53
N ALA A 319 -13.11 3.71 11.37
CA ALA A 319 -13.44 5.12 11.26
C ALA A 319 -12.81 5.67 9.97
N THR A 320 -13.59 5.66 8.89
CA THR A 320 -13.24 6.26 7.58
C THR A 320 -12.84 7.75 7.66
N GLY A 321 -13.05 8.38 8.83
CA GLY A 321 -12.69 9.78 9.07
C GLY A 321 -11.19 10.04 9.33
N PHE A 322 -10.41 9.04 9.73
CA PHE A 322 -9.03 9.26 10.18
C PHE A 322 -8.03 9.30 9.02
N PHE A 323 -8.27 8.56 7.96
CA PHE A 323 -7.43 8.58 6.76
C PHE A 323 -7.38 9.98 6.13
N ASN A 324 -8.52 10.69 6.12
CA ASN A 324 -8.60 12.09 5.69
C ASN A 324 -7.79 13.05 6.59
N LYS A 325 -7.49 12.69 7.83
CA LYS A 325 -6.73 13.53 8.76
C LYS A 325 -5.22 13.34 8.60
N MET A 326 -4.79 12.15 8.20
CA MET A 326 -3.39 11.81 7.96
C MET A 326 -2.86 12.41 6.65
N PHE A 327 -3.75 12.61 5.67
CA PHE A 327 -3.42 13.14 4.34
C PHE A 327 -3.84 14.59 4.10
N ARG A 328 -4.41 15.29 5.09
CA ARG A 328 -4.90 16.69 4.99
C ARG A 328 -4.01 17.74 5.68
N LYS A 329 -2.81 17.39 6.10
CA LYS A 329 -1.88 18.40 6.62
C LYS A 329 -0.61 18.36 5.81
#